data_359b85eeafb67f0c374ddc64b920e2ea
#
_entry.id   359b85eeafb67f0c374ddc64b920e2ea
#
_cell.length_a   1.000
_cell.length_b   1.000
_cell.length_c   1.000
_cell.angle_alpha   90.00
_cell.angle_beta   90.00
_cell.angle_gamma   90.00
#
_symmetry.space_group_name_H-M   'P 1'
#
loop_
_entity.id
_entity.type
_entity.pdbx_description
1 polymer ?
#
loop_
_entity_poly.entity_id
_entity_poly.type
_entity_poly.pdbx_seq_one_letter_code
_entity_poly.pdbx_strand_id
1 'polypeptide(L)'
;METNTEKTQKQTENVIGKENKIVTGVIWQQLLLFFFPILFGTFFQQLYNAADAVIVGRFVGKEALSAVGGGTGTLIQLLVGFFVGLSSGATVIISQYYGAKRAEMVGYAVHTSIAFSLVAGVGMMIVGVTAAPWALRTMSTPEDILGPATTYIRIYFLGVIGNLIYNMGAGILRAVGDSKRPLYFLIASCLTNIVLDIAFVIGLHMGVAGAALATILSQALSAVLVLWVLMRTKDMHRLELKKIRFDGRMFHRIIRIGLPAGLQSVMYTSSNILIQSSVNALGTDTVAAWTAYSKIDSLFWMIVNAFGISITTFVGQNYGAGKMDRVHKGVRTCMGITAIATVLLSVILYNYASICYNLFTTDAQVVAIGERILHFLVPTYFTYIAIEILSGTLRGIGDSWIPMIICCLGVCVLRVVWILTAVPLKNDIITIVFSYPLTWTVTSIAFVVYYLFFSRLKIVGRKR
;
A
#
# COMPACT_ATOMS: atom_id res chain seq x y z
N MET A 1 -44.87 28.27 -8.61
CA MET A 1 -43.67 28.09 -9.46
C MET A 1 -42.44 28.21 -8.56
N GLU A 2 -41.92 27.10 -8.06
CA GLU A 2 -40.62 27.10 -7.39
C GLU A 2 -39.54 27.44 -8.43
N THR A 3 -38.79 28.49 -8.17
CA THR A 3 -37.75 28.94 -9.10
C THR A 3 -36.64 27.90 -9.20
N ASN A 4 -36.02 27.79 -10.37
CA ASN A 4 -34.90 26.85 -10.60
C ASN A 4 -33.79 26.98 -9.55
N THR A 5 -33.66 28.12 -8.93
CA THR A 5 -32.73 28.43 -7.84
C THR A 5 -33.07 27.68 -6.56
N GLU A 6 -34.35 27.58 -6.18
CA GLU A 6 -34.78 26.86 -4.96
C GLU A 6 -34.64 25.32 -5.16
N LYS A 7 -34.94 24.81 -6.36
CA LYS A 7 -34.69 23.39 -6.68
C LYS A 7 -33.21 23.04 -6.63
N THR A 8 -32.35 23.94 -7.11
CA THR A 8 -30.91 23.77 -7.06
C THR A 8 -30.38 23.88 -5.63
N GLN A 9 -30.93 24.80 -4.82
CA GLN A 9 -30.58 24.89 -3.40
C GLN A 9 -31.05 23.66 -2.60
N LYS A 10 -32.30 23.21 -2.76
CA LYS A 10 -32.80 21.99 -2.10
C LYS A 10 -32.07 20.72 -2.56
N GLN A 11 -31.66 20.63 -3.81
CA GLN A 11 -30.79 19.53 -4.28
C GLN A 11 -29.40 19.62 -3.66
N THR A 12 -28.84 20.80 -3.52
CA THR A 12 -27.53 21.02 -2.88
C THR A 12 -27.61 20.73 -1.36
N GLU A 13 -28.67 21.12 -0.69
CA GLU A 13 -28.89 20.79 0.73
C GLU A 13 -29.13 19.30 0.99
N ASN A 14 -29.82 18.58 0.10
CA ASN A 14 -29.98 17.13 0.20
C ASN A 14 -28.68 16.34 -0.09
N VAL A 15 -27.78 16.85 -0.91
CA VAL A 15 -26.46 16.29 -1.15
C VAL A 15 -25.50 16.58 0.01
N ILE A 16 -25.67 17.72 0.70
CA ILE A 16 -24.88 18.12 1.88
C ILE A 16 -25.35 17.40 3.16
N GLY A 17 -26.55 16.77 3.16
CA GLY A 17 -27.27 16.28 4.35
C GLY A 17 -26.75 15.00 5.00
N LYS A 18 -25.76 14.27 4.44
CA LYS A 18 -25.11 13.17 5.17
C LYS A 18 -24.01 13.70 6.08
N GLU A 19 -24.28 13.64 7.38
CA GLU A 19 -23.29 14.01 8.40
C GLU A 19 -21.98 13.22 8.20
N ASN A 20 -20.90 13.94 7.92
CA ASN A 20 -19.58 13.32 7.74
C ASN A 20 -19.01 12.87 9.09
N LYS A 21 -19.27 11.62 9.46
CA LYS A 21 -18.89 11.03 10.75
C LYS A 21 -17.38 11.06 11.02
N ILE A 22 -16.52 11.12 10.02
CA ILE A 22 -15.06 11.27 10.20
C ILE A 22 -14.75 12.63 10.83
N VAL A 23 -15.54 13.66 10.48
CA VAL A 23 -15.33 15.04 10.95
C VAL A 23 -16.11 15.35 12.24
N THR A 24 -17.15 14.58 12.57
CA THR A 24 -18.04 14.85 13.73
C THR A 24 -18.04 13.73 14.77
N GLY A 25 -17.87 12.48 14.38
CA GLY A 25 -18.00 11.31 15.24
C GLY A 25 -16.84 11.12 16.25
N VAL A 26 -16.96 10.11 17.11
CA VAL A 26 -15.94 9.75 18.10
C VAL A 26 -14.67 9.27 17.39
N ILE A 27 -13.52 9.87 17.70
CA ILE A 27 -12.27 9.73 16.94
C ILE A 27 -11.81 8.28 16.84
N TRP A 28 -11.67 7.59 17.98
CA TRP A 28 -11.16 6.21 18.00
C TRP A 28 -12.07 5.23 17.26
N GLN A 29 -13.40 5.42 17.36
CA GLN A 29 -14.37 4.61 16.63
C GLN A 29 -14.24 4.81 15.11
N GLN A 30 -14.09 6.06 14.66
CA GLN A 30 -13.94 6.35 13.24
C GLN A 30 -12.62 5.77 12.68
N LEU A 31 -11.53 5.85 13.45
CA LEU A 31 -10.25 5.24 13.06
C LEU A 31 -10.36 3.72 12.95
N LEU A 32 -10.99 3.04 13.92
CA LEU A 32 -11.15 1.58 13.88
C LEU A 32 -12.14 1.12 12.81
N LEU A 33 -13.26 1.82 12.64
CA LEU A 33 -14.23 1.51 11.57
C LEU A 33 -13.62 1.65 10.18
N PHE A 34 -12.60 2.49 10.03
CA PHE A 34 -11.86 2.66 8.80
C PHE A 34 -10.72 1.66 8.66
N PHE A 35 -10.03 1.37 9.76
CA PHE A 35 -8.91 0.45 9.84
C PHE A 35 -9.28 -0.99 9.47
N PHE A 36 -10.32 -1.56 10.09
CA PHE A 36 -10.65 -2.98 9.89
C PHE A 36 -10.94 -3.35 8.43
N PRO A 37 -11.74 -2.59 7.66
CA PRO A 37 -11.95 -2.93 6.26
C PRO A 37 -10.66 -2.86 5.42
N ILE A 38 -9.74 -1.94 5.74
CA ILE A 38 -8.47 -1.86 5.03
C ILE A 38 -7.58 -3.05 5.38
N LEU A 39 -7.49 -3.41 6.67
CA LEU A 39 -6.73 -4.56 7.14
C LEU A 39 -7.23 -5.85 6.46
N PHE A 40 -8.52 -6.12 6.51
CA PHE A 40 -9.11 -7.29 5.87
C PHE A 40 -8.95 -7.26 4.34
N GLY A 41 -9.05 -6.08 3.71
CA GLY A 41 -8.79 -5.94 2.29
C GLY A 41 -7.36 -6.35 1.92
N THR A 42 -6.37 -5.90 2.68
CA THR A 42 -4.98 -6.31 2.51
C THR A 42 -4.78 -7.81 2.78
N PHE A 43 -5.47 -8.36 3.79
CA PHE A 43 -5.46 -9.80 4.07
C PHE A 43 -5.98 -10.62 2.88
N PHE A 44 -7.14 -10.28 2.32
CA PHE A 44 -7.67 -10.97 1.13
C PHE A 44 -6.75 -10.83 -0.08
N GLN A 45 -6.07 -9.69 -0.23
CA GLN A 45 -5.07 -9.51 -1.27
C GLN A 45 -3.86 -10.44 -1.08
N GLN A 46 -3.39 -10.62 0.13
CA GLN A 46 -2.32 -11.60 0.42
C GLN A 46 -2.78 -13.04 0.24
N LEU A 47 -4.04 -13.32 0.57
CA LEU A 47 -4.63 -14.65 0.41
C LEU A 47 -4.68 -15.07 -1.06
N TYR A 48 -5.14 -14.19 -1.96
CA TYR A 48 -5.15 -14.56 -3.39
C TYR A 48 -3.75 -14.72 -3.96
N ASN A 49 -2.78 -13.87 -3.57
CA ASN A 49 -1.39 -14.04 -3.99
C ASN A 49 -0.80 -15.38 -3.51
N ALA A 50 -1.16 -15.80 -2.29
CA ALA A 50 -0.74 -17.10 -1.75
C ALA A 50 -1.43 -18.27 -2.50
N ALA A 51 -2.72 -18.15 -2.79
CA ALA A 51 -3.48 -19.17 -3.54
C ALA A 51 -2.91 -19.35 -4.94
N ASP A 52 -2.65 -18.27 -5.67
CA ASP A 52 -2.00 -18.26 -6.99
C ASP A 52 -0.66 -18.98 -6.95
N ALA A 53 0.23 -18.64 -5.99
CA ALA A 53 1.52 -19.30 -5.83
C ALA A 53 1.39 -20.81 -5.52
N VAL A 54 0.42 -21.20 -4.70
CA VAL A 54 0.17 -22.63 -4.37
C VAL A 54 -0.35 -23.38 -5.60
N ILE A 55 -1.30 -22.81 -6.34
CA ILE A 55 -1.87 -23.45 -7.54
C ILE A 55 -0.79 -23.59 -8.61
N VAL A 56 -0.05 -22.53 -8.92
CA VAL A 56 1.03 -22.57 -9.91
C VAL A 56 2.13 -23.56 -9.48
N GLY A 57 2.60 -23.47 -8.22
CA GLY A 57 3.68 -24.33 -7.73
C GLY A 57 3.32 -25.82 -7.71
N ARG A 58 2.07 -26.15 -7.38
CA ARG A 58 1.63 -27.54 -7.20
C ARG A 58 1.19 -28.19 -8.51
N PHE A 59 0.59 -27.45 -9.43
CA PHE A 59 0.00 -28.02 -10.65
C PHE A 59 0.80 -27.71 -11.93
N VAL A 60 1.66 -26.69 -11.93
CA VAL A 60 2.52 -26.36 -13.08
C VAL A 60 3.97 -26.73 -12.81
N GLY A 61 4.46 -26.52 -11.57
CA GLY A 61 5.78 -26.93 -11.14
C GLY A 61 6.66 -25.80 -10.62
N LYS A 62 7.86 -26.14 -10.14
CA LYS A 62 8.81 -25.24 -9.49
C LYS A 62 9.30 -24.11 -10.39
N GLU A 63 9.49 -24.39 -11.68
CA GLU A 63 9.97 -23.42 -12.67
C GLU A 63 8.92 -22.34 -12.92
N ALA A 64 7.64 -22.75 -13.02
CA ALA A 64 6.53 -21.82 -13.14
C ALA A 64 6.36 -20.95 -11.88
N LEU A 65 6.50 -21.53 -10.68
CA LEU A 65 6.47 -20.78 -9.43
C LEU A 65 7.59 -19.73 -9.37
N SER A 66 8.81 -20.11 -9.81
CA SER A 66 9.95 -19.20 -9.90
C SER A 66 9.72 -18.09 -10.94
N ALA A 67 9.07 -18.43 -12.07
CA ALA A 67 8.72 -17.47 -13.11
C ALA A 67 7.69 -16.43 -12.65
N VAL A 68 6.74 -16.80 -11.80
CA VAL A 68 5.71 -15.89 -11.25
C VAL A 68 6.25 -15.08 -10.07
N GLY A 69 6.98 -15.71 -9.15
CA GLY A 69 7.37 -15.11 -7.87
C GLY A 69 8.73 -14.41 -7.86
N GLY A 70 9.68 -14.82 -8.71
CA GLY A 70 11.07 -14.34 -8.68
C GLY A 70 11.26 -12.87 -9.10
N GLY A 71 12.10 -12.62 -10.10
CA GLY A 71 12.34 -11.28 -10.65
C GLY A 71 11.07 -10.58 -11.15
N THR A 72 10.12 -11.36 -11.67
CA THR A 72 8.79 -10.90 -12.11
C THR A 72 8.02 -10.24 -10.98
N GLY A 73 7.93 -10.88 -9.82
CA GLY A 73 7.26 -10.33 -8.64
C GLY A 73 7.88 -9.02 -8.17
N THR A 74 9.21 -8.93 -8.17
CA THR A 74 9.96 -7.72 -7.79
C THR A 74 9.66 -6.55 -8.75
N LEU A 75 9.66 -6.80 -10.07
CA LEU A 75 9.33 -5.77 -11.08
C LEU A 75 7.89 -5.27 -10.93
N ILE A 76 6.95 -6.19 -10.74
CA ILE A 76 5.53 -5.85 -10.52
C ILE A 76 5.40 -5.01 -9.25
N GLN A 77 6.01 -5.42 -8.13
CA GLN A 77 5.94 -4.69 -6.87
C GLN A 77 6.53 -3.28 -6.97
N LEU A 78 7.65 -3.14 -7.67
CA LEU A 78 8.29 -1.84 -7.86
C LEU A 78 7.41 -0.88 -8.65
N LEU A 79 6.90 -1.32 -9.80
CA LEU A 79 6.08 -0.49 -10.68
C LEU A 79 4.70 -0.22 -10.09
N VAL A 80 4.00 -1.25 -9.61
CA VAL A 80 2.68 -1.09 -8.97
C VAL A 80 2.80 -0.26 -7.70
N GLY A 81 3.81 -0.51 -6.86
CA GLY A 81 4.08 0.25 -5.64
C GLY A 81 4.27 1.74 -5.91
N PHE A 82 5.00 2.10 -6.98
CA PHE A 82 5.13 3.48 -7.41
C PHE A 82 3.77 4.13 -7.72
N PHE A 83 2.93 3.46 -8.50
CA PHE A 83 1.62 4.01 -8.88
C PHE A 83 0.60 4.00 -7.73
N VAL A 84 0.66 3.04 -6.81
CA VAL A 84 -0.12 3.06 -5.58
C VAL A 84 0.27 4.27 -4.72
N GLY A 85 1.56 4.54 -4.57
CA GLY A 85 2.06 5.76 -3.94
C GLY A 85 1.53 7.01 -4.62
N LEU A 86 1.56 7.05 -5.95
CA LEU A 86 1.06 8.16 -6.75
C LEU A 86 -0.46 8.37 -6.56
N SER A 87 -1.25 7.30 -6.46
CA SER A 87 -2.70 7.36 -6.19
C SER A 87 -3.03 7.93 -4.80
N SER A 88 -2.09 7.83 -3.85
CA SER A 88 -2.27 8.44 -2.52
C SER A 88 -2.42 9.95 -2.59
N GLY A 89 -1.81 10.62 -3.59
CA GLY A 89 -1.96 12.04 -3.84
C GLY A 89 -3.41 12.44 -4.16
N ALA A 90 -4.09 11.64 -4.98
CA ALA A 90 -5.51 11.82 -5.26
C ALA A 90 -6.36 11.63 -3.99
N THR A 91 -6.09 10.58 -3.22
CA THR A 91 -6.78 10.31 -1.94
C THR A 91 -6.69 11.51 -1.00
N VAL A 92 -5.51 12.11 -0.85
CA VAL A 92 -5.30 13.28 0.02
C VAL A 92 -6.06 14.50 -0.49
N ILE A 93 -5.92 14.85 -1.76
CA ILE A 93 -6.60 16.02 -2.35
C ILE A 93 -8.12 15.89 -2.25
N ILE A 94 -8.66 14.72 -2.59
CA ILE A 94 -10.10 14.45 -2.51
C ILE A 94 -10.57 14.50 -1.06
N SER A 95 -9.84 13.92 -0.10
CA SER A 95 -10.23 13.95 1.31
C SER A 95 -10.28 15.38 1.87
N GLN A 96 -9.31 16.23 1.51
CA GLN A 96 -9.29 17.63 1.91
C GLN A 96 -10.48 18.41 1.33
N TYR A 97 -10.77 18.29 0.04
CA TYR A 97 -11.90 18.98 -0.57
C TYR A 97 -13.25 18.42 -0.10
N TYR A 98 -13.33 17.11 0.15
CA TYR A 98 -14.51 16.48 0.70
C TYR A 98 -14.79 16.97 2.13
N GLY A 99 -13.76 17.03 2.98
CA GLY A 99 -13.85 17.63 4.32
C GLY A 99 -14.25 19.10 4.29
N ALA A 100 -13.75 19.87 3.33
CA ALA A 100 -14.11 21.28 3.09
C ALA A 100 -15.50 21.47 2.44
N LYS A 101 -16.22 20.39 2.09
CA LYS A 101 -17.52 20.41 1.40
C LYS A 101 -17.48 21.13 0.04
N ARG A 102 -16.34 21.10 -0.66
CA ARG A 102 -16.16 21.73 -1.97
C ARG A 102 -16.46 20.74 -3.10
N ALA A 103 -17.74 20.51 -3.38
CA ALA A 103 -18.23 19.51 -4.33
C ALA A 103 -17.62 19.62 -5.74
N GLU A 104 -17.50 20.84 -6.26
CA GLU A 104 -16.92 21.08 -7.58
C GLU A 104 -15.45 20.63 -7.66
N MET A 105 -14.64 20.94 -6.63
CA MET A 105 -13.24 20.56 -6.56
C MET A 105 -13.06 19.04 -6.38
N VAL A 106 -13.95 18.40 -5.62
CA VAL A 106 -14.02 16.93 -5.53
C VAL A 106 -14.27 16.34 -6.91
N GLY A 107 -15.24 16.87 -7.65
CA GLY A 107 -15.53 16.45 -9.01
C GLY A 107 -14.32 16.55 -9.94
N TYR A 108 -13.64 17.70 -9.99
CA TYR A 108 -12.41 17.86 -10.80
C TYR A 108 -11.31 16.88 -10.39
N ALA A 109 -11.10 16.66 -9.10
CA ALA A 109 -10.10 15.73 -8.61
C ALA A 109 -10.42 14.27 -8.99
N VAL A 110 -11.68 13.84 -8.88
CA VAL A 110 -12.13 12.49 -9.26
C VAL A 110 -11.94 12.25 -10.75
N HIS A 111 -12.43 13.15 -11.61
CA HIS A 111 -12.32 12.98 -13.07
C HIS A 111 -10.87 13.03 -13.56
N THR A 112 -10.05 13.94 -13.02
CA THR A 112 -8.61 14.01 -13.33
C THR A 112 -7.87 12.76 -12.86
N SER A 113 -8.22 12.19 -11.69
CA SER A 113 -7.60 10.99 -11.15
C SER A 113 -7.88 9.76 -12.02
N ILE A 114 -9.12 9.59 -12.49
CA ILE A 114 -9.48 8.50 -13.39
C ILE A 114 -8.84 8.69 -14.76
N ALA A 115 -8.84 9.92 -15.32
CA ALA A 115 -8.15 10.22 -16.56
C ALA A 115 -6.65 9.88 -16.49
N PHE A 116 -6.01 10.24 -15.37
CA PHE A 116 -4.61 9.92 -15.09
C PHE A 116 -4.38 8.41 -15.03
N SER A 117 -5.25 7.66 -14.34
CA SER A 117 -5.12 6.19 -14.24
C SER A 117 -5.21 5.51 -15.60
N LEU A 118 -6.07 6.00 -16.49
CA LEU A 118 -6.19 5.49 -17.85
C LEU A 118 -4.92 5.75 -18.67
N VAL A 119 -4.45 7.00 -18.69
CA VAL A 119 -3.24 7.36 -19.45
C VAL A 119 -1.99 6.69 -18.90
N ALA A 120 -1.81 6.71 -17.57
CA ALA A 120 -0.69 6.05 -16.92
C ALA A 120 -0.75 4.52 -17.11
N GLY A 121 -1.96 3.95 -17.08
CA GLY A 121 -2.20 2.53 -17.33
C GLY A 121 -1.81 2.11 -18.74
N VAL A 122 -2.21 2.87 -19.74
CA VAL A 122 -1.81 2.62 -21.14
C VAL A 122 -0.29 2.76 -21.31
N GLY A 123 0.31 3.82 -20.75
CA GLY A 123 1.76 4.00 -20.79
C GLY A 123 2.50 2.84 -20.13
N MET A 124 2.05 2.41 -18.95
CA MET A 124 2.64 1.29 -18.21
C MET A 124 2.43 -0.06 -18.93
N MET A 125 1.29 -0.25 -19.57
CA MET A 125 1.03 -1.41 -20.43
C MET A 125 2.05 -1.48 -21.57
N ILE A 126 2.23 -0.41 -22.32
CA ILE A 126 3.17 -0.35 -23.46
C ILE A 126 4.60 -0.62 -22.96
N VAL A 127 5.06 0.11 -21.94
CA VAL A 127 6.41 -0.04 -21.39
C VAL A 127 6.61 -1.44 -20.79
N GLY A 128 5.65 -1.95 -20.00
CA GLY A 128 5.75 -3.25 -19.36
C GLY A 128 5.80 -4.40 -20.37
N VAL A 129 4.96 -4.39 -21.41
CA VAL A 129 4.94 -5.44 -22.44
C VAL A 129 6.22 -5.41 -23.29
N THR A 130 6.71 -4.22 -23.66
CA THR A 130 7.89 -4.09 -24.55
C THR A 130 9.20 -4.29 -23.81
N ALA A 131 9.34 -3.74 -22.60
CA ALA A 131 10.58 -3.79 -21.83
C ALA A 131 10.73 -5.08 -20.99
N ALA A 132 9.69 -5.92 -20.85
CA ALA A 132 9.72 -7.11 -20.02
C ALA A 132 10.91 -8.05 -20.28
N PRO A 133 11.23 -8.46 -21.51
CA PRO A 133 12.36 -9.38 -21.75
C PRO A 133 13.71 -8.77 -21.37
N TRP A 134 13.90 -7.48 -21.66
CA TRP A 134 15.12 -6.76 -21.32
C TRP A 134 15.26 -6.63 -19.79
N ALA A 135 14.18 -6.25 -19.09
CA ALA A 135 14.19 -6.10 -17.63
C ALA A 135 14.52 -7.43 -16.92
N LEU A 136 13.91 -8.54 -17.35
CA LEU A 136 14.19 -9.87 -16.78
C LEU A 136 15.63 -10.33 -17.04
N ARG A 137 16.18 -10.06 -18.21
CA ARG A 137 17.59 -10.38 -18.51
C ARG A 137 18.55 -9.57 -17.65
N THR A 138 18.31 -8.27 -17.46
CA THR A 138 19.14 -7.42 -16.58
C THR A 138 19.08 -7.85 -15.12
N MET A 139 18.01 -8.53 -14.71
CA MET A 139 17.88 -9.14 -13.38
C MET A 139 18.51 -10.54 -13.30
N SER A 140 19.26 -10.98 -14.32
CA SER A 140 19.91 -12.28 -14.37
C SER A 140 18.94 -13.46 -14.18
N THR A 141 17.74 -13.33 -14.78
CA THR A 141 16.75 -14.41 -14.76
C THR A 141 17.30 -15.61 -15.53
N PRO A 142 17.34 -16.84 -14.96
CA PRO A 142 17.81 -18.05 -15.63
C PRO A 142 17.06 -18.31 -16.95
N GLU A 143 17.77 -18.84 -17.95
CA GLU A 143 17.24 -19.05 -19.30
C GLU A 143 16.05 -20.03 -19.33
N ASP A 144 16.02 -21.02 -18.46
CA ASP A 144 14.96 -22.04 -18.33
C ASP A 144 13.63 -21.45 -17.90
N ILE A 145 13.64 -20.37 -17.10
CA ILE A 145 12.43 -19.68 -16.62
C ILE A 145 12.14 -18.36 -17.35
N LEU A 146 13.06 -17.86 -18.17
CA LEU A 146 12.94 -16.56 -18.85
C LEU A 146 11.71 -16.50 -19.79
N GLY A 147 11.42 -17.59 -20.53
CA GLY A 147 10.26 -17.69 -21.40
C GLY A 147 8.94 -17.59 -20.64
N PRO A 148 8.68 -18.48 -19.67
CA PRO A 148 7.50 -18.41 -18.81
C PRO A 148 7.38 -17.08 -18.05
N ALA A 149 8.45 -16.53 -17.49
CA ALA A 149 8.46 -15.26 -16.79
C ALA A 149 8.09 -14.09 -17.73
N THR A 150 8.62 -14.08 -18.96
CA THR A 150 8.28 -13.08 -19.97
C THR A 150 6.81 -13.16 -20.35
N THR A 151 6.27 -14.34 -20.52
CA THR A 151 4.84 -14.57 -20.84
C THR A 151 3.96 -14.04 -19.70
N TYR A 152 4.26 -14.41 -18.47
CA TYR A 152 3.51 -13.95 -17.29
C TYR A 152 3.49 -12.43 -17.20
N ILE A 153 4.66 -11.80 -17.25
CA ILE A 153 4.77 -10.36 -17.04
C ILE A 153 4.11 -9.56 -18.18
N ARG A 154 4.20 -10.03 -19.42
CA ARG A 154 3.49 -9.42 -20.56
C ARG A 154 1.99 -9.47 -20.40
N ILE A 155 1.43 -10.63 -20.05
CA ILE A 155 -0.01 -10.77 -19.79
C ILE A 155 -0.42 -9.88 -18.62
N TYR A 156 0.36 -9.88 -17.53
CA TYR A 156 0.08 -9.02 -16.38
C TYR A 156 0.01 -7.53 -16.76
N PHE A 157 0.98 -7.04 -17.56
CA PHE A 157 0.98 -5.65 -17.99
C PHE A 157 -0.11 -5.31 -19.01
N LEU A 158 -0.61 -6.25 -19.78
CA LEU A 158 -1.81 -6.04 -20.59
C LEU A 158 -3.03 -5.69 -19.73
N GLY A 159 -3.13 -6.25 -18.54
CA GLY A 159 -4.23 -5.99 -17.61
C GLY A 159 -3.97 -4.90 -16.55
N VAL A 160 -2.79 -4.28 -16.52
CA VAL A 160 -2.40 -3.32 -15.47
C VAL A 160 -3.33 -2.11 -15.34
N ILE A 161 -4.02 -1.75 -16.42
CA ILE A 161 -5.02 -0.66 -16.43
C ILE A 161 -6.11 -0.94 -15.39
N GLY A 162 -6.60 -2.18 -15.29
CA GLY A 162 -7.59 -2.59 -14.29
C GLY A 162 -7.07 -2.39 -12.85
N ASN A 163 -5.83 -2.79 -12.59
CA ASN A 163 -5.18 -2.59 -11.29
C ASN A 163 -5.09 -1.10 -10.91
N LEU A 164 -4.66 -0.25 -11.84
CA LEU A 164 -4.52 1.18 -11.58
C LEU A 164 -5.87 1.87 -11.36
N ILE A 165 -6.88 1.53 -12.17
CA ILE A 165 -8.25 2.03 -11.98
C ILE A 165 -8.81 1.61 -10.63
N TYR A 166 -8.63 0.33 -10.25
CA TYR A 166 -9.06 -0.16 -8.95
C TYR A 166 -8.38 0.61 -7.80
N ASN A 167 -7.05 0.72 -7.81
CA ASN A 167 -6.31 1.41 -6.75
C ASN A 167 -6.70 2.88 -6.62
N MET A 168 -6.87 3.58 -7.75
CA MET A 168 -7.32 4.95 -7.77
C MET A 168 -8.77 5.10 -7.28
N GLY A 169 -9.67 4.27 -7.78
CA GLY A 169 -11.08 4.29 -7.37
C GLY A 169 -11.28 3.90 -5.90
N ALA A 170 -10.55 2.91 -5.41
CA ALA A 170 -10.51 2.56 -3.99
C ALA A 170 -9.96 3.71 -3.14
N GLY A 171 -8.94 4.42 -3.64
CA GLY A 171 -8.41 5.65 -3.05
C GLY A 171 -9.47 6.76 -2.95
N ILE A 172 -10.25 6.96 -4.02
CA ILE A 172 -11.37 7.93 -4.05
C ILE A 172 -12.43 7.56 -3.00
N LEU A 173 -12.85 6.28 -2.94
CA LEU A 173 -13.83 5.82 -1.96
C LEU A 173 -13.31 5.99 -0.52
N ARG A 174 -12.06 5.61 -0.27
CA ARG A 174 -11.41 5.85 1.03
C ARG A 174 -11.35 7.34 1.38
N ALA A 175 -11.04 8.19 0.42
CA ALA A 175 -10.95 9.64 0.64
C ALA A 175 -12.27 10.26 1.14
N VAL A 176 -13.42 9.72 0.71
CA VAL A 176 -14.75 10.16 1.15
C VAL A 176 -15.27 9.41 2.38
N GLY A 177 -14.49 8.48 2.93
CA GLY A 177 -14.82 7.77 4.17
C GLY A 177 -15.43 6.37 3.96
N ASP A 178 -15.48 5.87 2.73
CA ASP A 178 -15.98 4.52 2.44
C ASP A 178 -14.81 3.54 2.27
N SER A 179 -14.45 2.86 3.35
CA SER A 179 -13.45 1.78 3.31
C SER A 179 -14.07 0.38 3.12
N LYS A 180 -15.40 0.24 3.28
CA LYS A 180 -16.08 -1.05 3.21
C LYS A 180 -16.25 -1.56 1.77
N ARG A 181 -16.66 -0.68 0.85
CA ARG A 181 -16.85 -1.08 -0.56
C ARG A 181 -15.57 -1.57 -1.22
N PRO A 182 -14.39 -0.90 -1.08
CA PRO A 182 -13.12 -1.46 -1.55
C PRO A 182 -12.81 -2.86 -1.02
N LEU A 183 -13.13 -3.15 0.26
CA LEU A 183 -12.99 -4.49 0.83
C LEU A 183 -13.86 -5.52 0.08
N TYR A 184 -15.15 -5.21 -0.15
CA TYR A 184 -16.04 -6.14 -0.85
C TYR A 184 -15.57 -6.42 -2.29
N PHE A 185 -14.99 -5.43 -2.96
CA PHE A 185 -14.42 -5.62 -4.31
C PHE A 185 -13.19 -6.52 -4.27
N LEU A 186 -12.32 -6.40 -3.24
CA LEU A 186 -11.19 -7.30 -3.06
C LEU A 186 -11.61 -8.72 -2.74
N ILE A 187 -12.65 -8.92 -1.91
CA ILE A 187 -13.19 -10.25 -1.65
C ILE A 187 -13.72 -10.88 -2.95
N ALA A 188 -14.53 -10.15 -3.70
CA ALA A 188 -15.06 -10.62 -4.99
C ALA A 188 -13.93 -10.96 -5.97
N SER A 189 -12.90 -10.10 -6.07
CA SER A 189 -11.72 -10.33 -6.90
C SER A 189 -10.93 -11.55 -6.45
N CYS A 190 -10.71 -11.72 -5.14
CA CYS A 190 -10.01 -12.87 -4.57
C CYS A 190 -10.71 -14.19 -4.93
N LEU A 191 -12.01 -14.27 -4.70
CA LEU A 191 -12.79 -15.48 -5.03
C LEU A 191 -12.79 -15.75 -6.55
N THR A 192 -12.95 -14.71 -7.36
CA THR A 192 -12.91 -14.83 -8.83
C THR A 192 -11.53 -15.30 -9.30
N ASN A 193 -10.44 -14.75 -8.74
CA ASN A 193 -9.09 -15.15 -9.07
C ASN A 193 -8.88 -16.65 -8.80
N ILE A 194 -9.21 -17.12 -7.58
CA ILE A 194 -9.04 -18.54 -7.21
C ILE A 194 -9.85 -19.45 -8.14
N VAL A 195 -11.10 -19.10 -8.48
CA VAL A 195 -11.93 -19.88 -9.40
C VAL A 195 -11.33 -19.91 -10.81
N LEU A 196 -10.85 -18.77 -11.30
CA LEU A 196 -10.23 -18.67 -12.62
C LEU A 196 -8.87 -19.38 -12.67
N ASP A 197 -8.07 -19.35 -11.60
CA ASP A 197 -6.82 -20.12 -11.50
C ASP A 197 -7.11 -21.62 -11.59
N ILE A 198 -8.10 -22.12 -10.87
CA ILE A 198 -8.53 -23.53 -10.98
C ILE A 198 -8.96 -23.84 -12.40
N ALA A 199 -9.78 -22.99 -13.02
CA ALA A 199 -10.29 -23.22 -14.37
C ALA A 199 -9.17 -23.19 -15.43
N PHE A 200 -8.29 -22.17 -15.38
CA PHE A 200 -7.28 -21.97 -16.43
C PHE A 200 -6.03 -22.81 -16.22
N VAL A 201 -5.55 -22.92 -14.98
CA VAL A 201 -4.30 -23.66 -14.69
C VAL A 201 -4.57 -25.15 -14.61
N ILE A 202 -5.63 -25.58 -13.89
CA ILE A 202 -5.93 -27.01 -13.68
C ILE A 202 -6.83 -27.54 -14.80
N GLY A 203 -7.93 -26.85 -15.12
CA GLY A 203 -8.91 -27.33 -16.12
C GLY A 203 -8.41 -27.22 -17.56
N LEU A 204 -7.86 -26.06 -17.95
CA LEU A 204 -7.43 -25.79 -19.33
C LEU A 204 -5.90 -26.01 -19.53
N HIS A 205 -5.15 -26.35 -18.48
CA HIS A 205 -3.70 -26.58 -18.53
C HIS A 205 -2.89 -25.44 -19.17
N MET A 206 -3.33 -24.17 -18.96
CA MET A 206 -2.69 -22.99 -19.54
C MET A 206 -1.40 -22.58 -18.83
N GLY A 207 -1.00 -23.30 -17.75
CA GLY A 207 0.23 -23.03 -17.00
C GLY A 207 0.32 -21.60 -16.48
N VAL A 208 1.49 -20.99 -16.63
CA VAL A 208 1.79 -19.61 -16.16
C VAL A 208 0.90 -18.55 -16.82
N ALA A 209 0.55 -18.76 -18.10
CA ALA A 209 -0.34 -17.84 -18.82
C ALA A 209 -1.77 -17.83 -18.23
N GLY A 210 -2.24 -19.01 -17.77
CA GLY A 210 -3.53 -19.13 -17.08
C GLY A 210 -3.59 -18.34 -15.79
N ALA A 211 -2.57 -18.43 -14.96
CA ALA A 211 -2.45 -17.66 -13.72
C ALA A 211 -2.41 -16.14 -13.98
N ALA A 212 -1.63 -15.70 -14.98
CA ALA A 212 -1.60 -14.29 -15.35
C ALA A 212 -2.98 -13.79 -15.83
N LEU A 213 -3.70 -14.58 -16.65
CA LEU A 213 -5.04 -14.25 -17.12
C LEU A 213 -6.05 -14.20 -15.97
N ALA A 214 -6.01 -15.15 -15.04
CA ALA A 214 -6.87 -15.15 -13.85
C ALA A 214 -6.66 -13.87 -13.03
N THR A 215 -5.41 -13.48 -12.82
CA THR A 215 -5.04 -12.25 -12.09
C THR A 215 -5.60 -11.00 -12.77
N ILE A 216 -5.39 -10.83 -14.09
CA ILE A 216 -5.85 -9.61 -14.77
C ILE A 216 -7.38 -9.54 -14.90
N LEU A 217 -8.06 -10.66 -15.08
CA LEU A 217 -9.52 -10.70 -15.14
C LEU A 217 -10.16 -10.39 -13.79
N SER A 218 -9.59 -10.92 -12.70
CA SER A 218 -10.05 -10.61 -11.34
C SER A 218 -9.81 -9.13 -10.97
N GLN A 219 -8.68 -8.55 -11.40
CA GLN A 219 -8.41 -7.12 -11.24
C GLN A 219 -9.34 -6.25 -12.11
N ALA A 220 -9.66 -6.68 -13.33
CA ALA A 220 -10.63 -6.01 -14.18
C ALA A 220 -12.03 -6.01 -13.55
N LEU A 221 -12.44 -7.10 -12.90
CA LEU A 221 -13.69 -7.16 -12.13
C LEU A 221 -13.70 -6.10 -11.03
N SER A 222 -12.63 -5.99 -10.24
CA SER A 222 -12.51 -4.96 -9.19
C SER A 222 -12.61 -3.53 -9.77
N ALA A 223 -11.97 -3.29 -10.93
CA ALA A 223 -12.03 -2.02 -11.62
C ALA A 223 -13.45 -1.68 -12.09
N VAL A 224 -14.17 -2.65 -12.66
CA VAL A 224 -15.56 -2.48 -13.07
C VAL A 224 -16.46 -2.19 -11.88
N LEU A 225 -16.30 -2.92 -10.77
CA LEU A 225 -17.11 -2.71 -9.56
C LEU A 225 -16.88 -1.31 -8.95
N VAL A 226 -15.62 -0.86 -8.87
CA VAL A 226 -15.33 0.47 -8.34
C VAL A 226 -15.85 1.58 -9.24
N LEU A 227 -15.70 1.46 -10.56
CA LEU A 227 -16.24 2.43 -11.51
C LEU A 227 -17.78 2.46 -11.46
N TRP A 228 -18.42 1.31 -11.40
CA TRP A 228 -19.88 1.20 -11.29
C TRP A 228 -20.42 1.93 -10.06
N VAL A 229 -19.77 1.77 -8.92
CA VAL A 229 -20.15 2.47 -7.69
C VAL A 229 -19.92 3.98 -7.80
N LEU A 230 -18.77 4.42 -8.36
CA LEU A 230 -18.49 5.83 -8.56
C LEU A 230 -19.46 6.50 -9.53
N MET A 231 -19.94 5.78 -10.55
CA MET A 231 -20.94 6.30 -11.51
C MET A 231 -22.36 6.38 -10.90
N ARG A 232 -22.70 5.43 -10.01
CA ARG A 232 -24.05 5.36 -9.43
C ARG A 232 -24.25 6.20 -8.15
N THR A 233 -23.18 6.66 -7.53
CA THR A 233 -23.31 7.50 -6.33
C THR A 233 -24.01 8.82 -6.65
N LYS A 234 -24.75 9.33 -5.65
CA LYS A 234 -25.39 10.67 -5.71
C LYS A 234 -24.58 11.72 -4.93
N ASP A 235 -23.42 11.35 -4.39
CA ASP A 235 -22.57 12.20 -3.58
C ASP A 235 -21.57 12.99 -4.45
N MET A 236 -20.84 13.92 -3.83
CA MET A 236 -19.87 14.84 -4.47
C MET A 236 -18.80 14.15 -5.31
N HIS A 237 -18.52 12.87 -5.03
CA HIS A 237 -17.50 12.06 -5.75
C HIS A 237 -18.07 11.27 -6.94
N ARG A 238 -19.25 11.63 -7.44
CA ARG A 238 -19.83 10.99 -8.60
C ARG A 238 -18.95 11.12 -9.83
N LEU A 239 -18.69 9.99 -10.49
CA LEU A 239 -17.99 9.92 -11.76
C LEU A 239 -18.97 10.02 -12.92
N GLU A 240 -18.79 11.00 -13.78
CA GLU A 240 -19.53 11.15 -15.03
C GLU A 240 -18.57 10.93 -16.21
N LEU A 241 -18.75 9.86 -16.99
CA LEU A 241 -17.82 9.50 -18.06
C LEU A 241 -17.56 10.64 -19.05
N LYS A 242 -18.60 11.43 -19.36
CA LYS A 242 -18.49 12.59 -20.27
C LYS A 242 -17.65 13.74 -19.73
N LYS A 243 -17.40 13.76 -18.43
CA LYS A 243 -16.61 14.80 -17.75
C LYS A 243 -15.18 14.36 -17.45
N ILE A 244 -14.79 13.14 -17.85
CA ILE A 244 -13.40 12.67 -17.68
C ILE A 244 -12.50 13.55 -18.53
N ARG A 245 -11.66 14.33 -17.85
CA ARG A 245 -10.70 15.23 -18.48
C ARG A 245 -9.53 15.52 -17.53
N PHE A 246 -8.41 15.92 -18.09
CA PHE A 246 -7.29 16.44 -17.32
C PHE A 246 -7.53 17.91 -16.96
N ASP A 247 -7.63 18.20 -15.65
CA ASP A 247 -7.46 19.55 -15.15
C ASP A 247 -6.00 19.73 -14.71
N GLY A 248 -5.27 20.60 -15.38
CA GLY A 248 -3.82 20.77 -15.17
C GLY A 248 -3.48 21.22 -13.75
N ARG A 249 -4.34 22.05 -13.11
CA ARG A 249 -4.13 22.51 -11.73
C ARG A 249 -4.34 21.36 -10.74
N MET A 250 -5.38 20.56 -10.97
CA MET A 250 -5.69 19.42 -10.11
C MET A 250 -4.65 18.31 -10.27
N PHE A 251 -4.25 18.03 -11.51
CA PHE A 251 -3.17 17.08 -11.81
C PHE A 251 -1.86 17.46 -11.13
N HIS A 252 -1.43 18.73 -11.25
CA HIS A 252 -0.22 19.21 -10.57
C HIS A 252 -0.27 19.01 -9.05
N ARG A 253 -1.42 19.26 -8.42
CA ARG A 253 -1.60 19.05 -6.97
C ARG A 253 -1.52 17.56 -6.60
N ILE A 254 -2.17 16.68 -7.36
CA ILE A 254 -2.15 15.24 -7.15
C ILE A 254 -0.72 14.71 -7.26
N ILE A 255 -0.01 15.08 -8.33
CA ILE A 255 1.38 14.66 -8.56
C ILE A 255 2.32 15.20 -7.48
N ARG A 256 2.18 16.44 -7.06
CA ARG A 256 3.01 17.05 -6.01
C ARG A 256 2.96 16.28 -4.70
N ILE A 257 1.84 15.63 -4.39
CA ILE A 257 1.66 14.81 -3.19
C ILE A 257 2.00 13.34 -3.46
N GLY A 258 1.56 12.81 -4.59
CA GLY A 258 1.68 11.40 -4.92
C GLY A 258 3.09 10.99 -5.39
N LEU A 259 3.78 11.86 -6.13
CA LEU A 259 5.13 11.54 -6.64
C LEU A 259 6.13 11.23 -5.53
N PRO A 260 6.24 12.03 -4.46
CA PRO A 260 7.11 11.68 -3.34
C PRO A 260 6.76 10.33 -2.70
N ALA A 261 5.47 10.01 -2.54
CA ALA A 261 5.03 8.73 -1.99
C ALA A 261 5.38 7.54 -2.92
N GLY A 262 5.26 7.73 -4.24
CA GLY A 262 5.69 6.74 -5.23
C GLY A 262 7.21 6.51 -5.19
N LEU A 263 8.01 7.58 -5.18
CA LEU A 263 9.46 7.49 -5.05
C LEU A 263 9.89 6.81 -3.75
N GLN A 264 9.23 7.13 -2.64
CA GLN A 264 9.45 6.47 -1.35
C GLN A 264 9.25 4.96 -1.47
N SER A 265 8.18 4.50 -2.14
CA SER A 265 7.91 3.06 -2.35
C SER A 265 9.04 2.38 -3.14
N VAL A 266 9.51 3.01 -4.20
CA VAL A 266 10.65 2.50 -5.01
C VAL A 266 11.91 2.38 -4.15
N MET A 267 12.23 3.40 -3.35
CA MET A 267 13.42 3.38 -2.50
C MET A 267 13.35 2.32 -1.40
N TYR A 268 12.17 2.11 -0.79
CA TYR A 268 11.96 1.00 0.15
C TYR A 268 12.22 -0.36 -0.51
N THR A 269 11.65 -0.60 -1.69
CA THR A 269 11.84 -1.85 -2.43
C THR A 269 13.31 -2.07 -2.76
N SER A 270 14.02 -1.03 -3.26
CA SER A 270 15.45 -1.10 -3.56
C SER A 270 16.31 -1.39 -2.33
N SER A 271 15.99 -0.78 -1.19
CA SER A 271 16.68 -1.05 0.08
C SER A 271 16.47 -2.48 0.57
N ASN A 272 15.27 -3.03 0.40
CA ASN A 272 14.97 -4.42 0.77
C ASN A 272 15.69 -5.43 -0.12
N ILE A 273 15.92 -5.13 -1.42
CA ILE A 273 16.73 -5.97 -2.32
C ILE A 273 18.17 -6.08 -1.79
N LEU A 274 18.76 -4.98 -1.31
CA LEU A 274 20.11 -5.01 -0.75
C LEU A 274 20.19 -5.87 0.51
N ILE A 275 19.19 -5.79 1.41
CA ILE A 275 19.12 -6.68 2.58
C ILE A 275 19.02 -8.13 2.14
N GLN A 276 18.14 -8.45 1.19
CA GLN A 276 17.98 -9.80 0.69
C GLN A 276 19.29 -10.35 0.11
N SER A 277 20.03 -9.53 -0.63
CA SER A 277 21.35 -9.90 -1.16
C SER A 277 22.34 -10.23 -0.04
N SER A 278 22.34 -9.44 1.04
CA SER A 278 23.22 -9.67 2.20
C SER A 278 22.83 -10.95 2.97
N VAL A 279 21.53 -11.23 3.10
CA VAL A 279 21.03 -12.47 3.73
C VAL A 279 21.39 -13.70 2.89
N ASN A 280 21.30 -13.59 1.55
CA ASN A 280 21.65 -14.68 0.64
C ASN A 280 23.12 -15.12 0.80
N ALA A 281 24.01 -14.21 1.17
CA ALA A 281 25.43 -14.52 1.42
C ALA A 281 25.69 -15.34 2.70
N LEU A 282 24.68 -15.48 3.60
CA LEU A 282 24.81 -16.22 4.86
C LEU A 282 24.47 -17.72 4.75
N GLY A 283 24.04 -18.18 3.58
CA GLY A 283 23.72 -19.58 3.32
C GLY A 283 22.25 -19.94 3.38
N THR A 284 21.94 -21.17 2.94
CA THR A 284 20.57 -21.62 2.64
C THR A 284 19.64 -21.61 3.85
N ASP A 285 20.11 -22.04 5.03
CA ASP A 285 19.28 -22.11 6.23
C ASP A 285 18.87 -20.71 6.71
N THR A 286 19.78 -19.73 6.60
CA THR A 286 19.48 -18.34 6.93
C THR A 286 18.48 -17.74 5.94
N VAL A 287 18.61 -18.05 4.64
CA VAL A 287 17.66 -17.61 3.62
C VAL A 287 16.28 -18.22 3.87
N ALA A 288 16.19 -19.49 4.22
CA ALA A 288 14.94 -20.14 4.58
C ALA A 288 14.29 -19.51 5.81
N ALA A 289 15.07 -19.27 6.88
CA ALA A 289 14.60 -18.62 8.09
C ALA A 289 14.12 -17.18 7.82
N TRP A 290 14.85 -16.41 6.99
CA TRP A 290 14.47 -15.06 6.58
C TRP A 290 13.20 -15.03 5.74
N THR A 291 13.04 -16.02 4.85
CA THR A 291 11.83 -16.15 4.02
C THR A 291 10.58 -16.39 4.89
N ALA A 292 10.69 -17.30 5.87
CA ALA A 292 9.63 -17.56 6.84
C ALA A 292 9.35 -16.29 7.70
N TYR A 293 10.41 -15.62 8.20
CA TYR A 293 10.30 -14.36 8.91
C TYR A 293 9.50 -13.32 8.11
N SER A 294 9.80 -13.14 6.82
CA SER A 294 9.12 -12.16 5.96
C SER A 294 7.61 -12.40 5.85
N LYS A 295 7.18 -13.67 5.90
CA LYS A 295 5.74 -14.01 5.91
C LYS A 295 5.08 -13.67 7.25
N ILE A 296 5.77 -13.93 8.37
CA ILE A 296 5.30 -13.58 9.71
C ILE A 296 5.27 -12.05 9.87
N ASP A 297 6.32 -11.36 9.46
CA ASP A 297 6.48 -9.90 9.51
C ASP A 297 5.41 -9.17 8.69
N SER A 298 4.88 -9.80 7.65
CA SER A 298 3.80 -9.22 6.83
C SER A 298 2.56 -8.87 7.65
N LEU A 299 2.29 -9.55 8.77
CA LEU A 299 1.18 -9.24 9.67
C LEU A 299 1.37 -7.87 10.33
N PHE A 300 2.59 -7.55 10.77
CA PHE A 300 2.92 -6.23 11.31
C PHE A 300 2.70 -5.14 10.26
N TRP A 301 3.22 -5.34 9.05
CA TRP A 301 3.07 -4.38 7.96
C TRP A 301 1.62 -4.15 7.55
N MET A 302 0.78 -5.19 7.55
CA MET A 302 -0.66 -5.05 7.29
C MET A 302 -1.35 -4.13 8.30
N ILE A 303 -1.04 -4.31 9.59
CA ILE A 303 -1.62 -3.50 10.68
C ILE A 303 -1.17 -2.04 10.54
N VAL A 304 0.13 -1.82 10.43
CA VAL A 304 0.71 -0.47 10.42
C VAL A 304 0.27 0.32 9.18
N ASN A 305 0.31 -0.30 7.99
CA ASN A 305 -0.18 0.31 6.75
C ASN A 305 -1.68 0.66 6.82
N ALA A 306 -2.51 -0.20 7.41
CA ALA A 306 -3.93 0.09 7.55
C ALA A 306 -4.18 1.32 8.43
N PHE A 307 -3.42 1.49 9.52
CA PHE A 307 -3.47 2.72 10.33
C PHE A 307 -2.91 3.93 9.59
N GLY A 308 -1.83 3.77 8.81
CA GLY A 308 -1.25 4.83 7.97
C GLY A 308 -2.24 5.40 6.95
N ILE A 309 -2.99 4.53 6.28
CA ILE A 309 -4.06 4.94 5.35
C ILE A 309 -5.22 5.60 6.11
N SER A 310 -5.60 5.03 7.26
CA SER A 310 -6.71 5.55 8.09
C SER A 310 -6.42 6.95 8.60
N ILE A 311 -5.23 7.19 9.14
CA ILE A 311 -4.84 8.51 9.65
C ILE A 311 -4.70 9.54 8.52
N THR A 312 -4.18 9.14 7.36
CA THR A 312 -4.06 10.03 6.19
C THR A 312 -5.42 10.58 5.76
N THR A 313 -6.42 9.71 5.66
CA THR A 313 -7.79 10.13 5.30
C THR A 313 -8.45 10.94 6.41
N PHE A 314 -8.32 10.50 7.68
CA PHE A 314 -8.87 11.21 8.83
C PHE A 314 -8.31 12.64 8.92
N VAL A 315 -7.00 12.77 8.81
CA VAL A 315 -6.31 14.08 8.83
C VAL A 315 -6.71 14.91 7.62
N GLY A 316 -6.72 14.34 6.41
CA GLY A 316 -7.10 15.06 5.19
C GLY A 316 -8.48 15.69 5.29
N GLN A 317 -9.49 14.95 5.75
CA GLN A 317 -10.85 15.46 5.91
C GLN A 317 -10.98 16.52 7.03
N ASN A 318 -10.36 16.26 8.19
CA ASN A 318 -10.43 17.21 9.31
C ASN A 318 -9.63 18.49 9.03
N TYR A 319 -8.50 18.39 8.35
CA TYR A 319 -7.71 19.52 7.86
C TYR A 319 -8.51 20.35 6.84
N GLY A 320 -9.14 19.70 5.86
CA GLY A 320 -10.01 20.36 4.90
C GLY A 320 -11.21 21.05 5.56
N ALA A 321 -11.77 20.48 6.62
CA ALA A 321 -12.85 21.06 7.42
C ALA A 321 -12.39 22.17 8.40
N GLY A 322 -11.08 22.48 8.48
CA GLY A 322 -10.52 23.46 9.40
C GLY A 322 -10.47 23.02 10.88
N LYS A 323 -10.71 21.72 11.18
CA LYS A 323 -10.79 21.19 12.56
C LYS A 323 -9.44 20.73 13.09
N MET A 324 -8.51 21.67 13.30
CA MET A 324 -7.13 21.37 13.70
C MET A 324 -7.01 20.64 15.04
N ASP A 325 -7.86 20.97 16.03
CA ASP A 325 -7.88 20.28 17.31
C ASP A 325 -8.20 18.80 17.16
N ARG A 326 -9.10 18.45 16.21
CA ARG A 326 -9.40 17.05 15.89
C ARG A 326 -8.23 16.36 15.18
N VAL A 327 -7.49 17.07 14.34
CA VAL A 327 -6.26 16.52 13.72
C VAL A 327 -5.28 16.10 14.81
N HIS A 328 -4.94 16.99 15.74
CA HIS A 328 -4.00 16.66 16.83
C HIS A 328 -4.49 15.53 17.75
N LYS A 329 -5.77 15.56 18.14
CA LYS A 329 -6.37 14.48 18.93
C LYS A 329 -6.35 13.15 18.15
N GLY A 330 -6.68 13.18 16.84
CA GLY A 330 -6.68 12.02 15.96
C GLY A 330 -5.31 11.37 15.84
N VAL A 331 -4.26 12.17 15.67
CA VAL A 331 -2.88 11.68 15.61
C VAL A 331 -2.48 10.99 16.91
N ARG A 332 -2.73 11.61 18.07
CA ARG A 332 -2.43 11.00 19.38
C ARG A 332 -3.21 9.71 19.61
N THR A 333 -4.50 9.71 19.30
CA THR A 333 -5.36 8.52 19.42
C THR A 333 -4.89 7.41 18.48
N CYS A 334 -4.58 7.72 17.22
CA CYS A 334 -4.08 6.74 16.26
C CYS A 334 -2.74 6.14 16.70
N MET A 335 -1.80 6.96 17.16
CA MET A 335 -0.53 6.48 17.70
C MET A 335 -0.74 5.54 18.89
N GLY A 336 -1.64 5.89 19.82
CA GLY A 336 -1.95 5.04 20.99
C GLY A 336 -2.55 3.70 20.59
N ILE A 337 -3.55 3.69 19.70
CA ILE A 337 -4.18 2.45 19.23
C ILE A 337 -3.18 1.59 18.45
N THR A 338 -2.37 2.19 17.57
CA THR A 338 -1.34 1.48 16.81
C THR A 338 -0.28 0.90 17.74
N ALA A 339 0.12 1.63 18.79
CA ALA A 339 1.06 1.13 19.79
C ALA A 339 0.50 -0.09 20.54
N ILE A 340 -0.76 -0.02 20.99
CA ILE A 340 -1.43 -1.15 21.65
C ILE A 340 -1.48 -2.37 20.71
N ALA A 341 -1.93 -2.19 19.47
CA ALA A 341 -2.01 -3.26 18.49
C ALA A 341 -0.64 -3.88 18.19
N THR A 342 0.39 -3.04 18.04
CA THR A 342 1.78 -3.50 17.81
C THR A 342 2.34 -4.25 19.00
N VAL A 343 2.15 -3.75 20.23
CA VAL A 343 2.62 -4.44 21.44
C VAL A 343 1.92 -5.79 21.61
N LEU A 344 0.60 -5.85 21.41
CA LEU A 344 -0.13 -7.11 21.47
C LEU A 344 0.39 -8.13 20.45
N LEU A 345 0.59 -7.70 19.18
CA LEU A 345 1.19 -8.53 18.16
C LEU A 345 2.60 -8.98 18.55
N SER A 346 3.43 -8.06 19.06
CA SER A 346 4.80 -8.34 19.48
C SER A 346 4.85 -9.38 20.61
N VAL A 347 3.98 -9.26 21.62
CA VAL A 347 3.90 -10.23 22.71
C VAL A 347 3.50 -11.61 22.17
N ILE A 348 2.54 -11.69 21.26
CA ILE A 348 2.13 -12.95 20.63
C ILE A 348 3.29 -13.57 19.86
N LEU A 349 3.90 -12.82 18.93
CA LEU A 349 4.98 -13.33 18.09
C LEU A 349 6.23 -13.69 18.88
N TYR A 350 6.54 -12.97 19.96
CA TYR A 350 7.67 -13.27 20.82
C TYR A 350 7.49 -14.58 21.58
N ASN A 351 6.33 -14.81 22.20
CA ASN A 351 6.08 -15.99 23.01
C ASN A 351 5.79 -17.26 22.17
N TYR A 352 5.25 -17.08 20.95
CA TYR A 352 4.89 -18.18 20.06
C TYR A 352 5.80 -18.30 18.84
N ALA A 353 7.03 -17.75 18.90
CA ALA A 353 7.98 -17.74 17.79
C ALA A 353 8.22 -19.14 17.19
N SER A 354 8.49 -20.14 18.03
CA SER A 354 8.70 -21.53 17.60
C SER A 354 7.47 -22.08 16.87
N ILE A 355 6.28 -21.85 17.39
CA ILE A 355 5.04 -22.33 16.75
C ILE A 355 4.85 -21.65 15.38
N CYS A 356 5.11 -20.33 15.30
CA CYS A 356 5.02 -19.60 14.04
C CYS A 356 5.99 -20.16 12.97
N TYR A 357 7.23 -20.50 13.34
CA TYR A 357 8.18 -21.08 12.41
C TYR A 357 7.85 -22.50 12.03
N ASN A 358 7.37 -23.34 12.99
CA ASN A 358 6.96 -24.71 12.73
C ASN A 358 5.79 -24.86 11.75
N LEU A 359 5.05 -23.76 11.48
CA LEU A 359 4.05 -23.73 10.41
C LEU A 359 4.70 -23.74 9.00
N PHE A 360 5.98 -23.32 8.87
CA PHE A 360 6.67 -23.20 7.60
C PHE A 360 7.72 -24.29 7.38
N THR A 361 8.38 -24.76 8.45
CA THR A 361 9.45 -25.76 8.38
C THR A 361 9.57 -26.56 9.65
N THR A 362 10.01 -27.81 9.51
CA THR A 362 10.36 -28.71 10.63
C THR A 362 11.87 -28.79 10.88
N ASP A 363 12.66 -28.08 10.09
CA ASP A 363 14.12 -28.05 10.24
C ASP A 363 14.52 -27.25 11.49
N ALA A 364 15.15 -27.92 12.46
CA ALA A 364 15.51 -27.36 13.74
C ALA A 364 16.53 -26.20 13.64
N GLN A 365 17.43 -26.23 12.65
CA GLN A 365 18.40 -25.14 12.44
C GLN A 365 17.71 -23.90 11.90
N VAL A 366 16.83 -24.05 10.90
CA VAL A 366 16.04 -22.96 10.34
C VAL A 366 15.14 -22.32 11.41
N VAL A 367 14.49 -23.15 12.24
CA VAL A 367 13.66 -22.66 13.35
C VAL A 367 14.48 -21.88 14.35
N ALA A 368 15.67 -22.39 14.76
CA ALA A 368 16.54 -21.70 15.73
C ALA A 368 17.05 -20.34 15.21
N ILE A 369 17.46 -20.27 13.93
CA ILE A 369 17.85 -19.00 13.30
C ILE A 369 16.65 -18.03 13.27
N GLY A 370 15.50 -18.55 12.90
CA GLY A 370 14.29 -17.76 12.79
C GLY A 370 13.79 -17.22 14.14
N GLU A 371 13.79 -18.01 15.19
CA GLU A 371 13.48 -17.55 16.54
C GLU A 371 14.43 -16.43 16.98
N ARG A 372 15.71 -16.58 16.70
CA ARG A 372 16.72 -15.54 17.01
C ARG A 372 16.40 -14.22 16.29
N ILE A 373 15.96 -14.29 15.03
CA ILE A 373 15.53 -13.10 14.25
C ILE A 373 14.28 -12.48 14.90
N LEU A 374 13.24 -13.29 15.17
CA LEU A 374 11.99 -12.79 15.77
C LEU A 374 12.20 -12.17 17.14
N HIS A 375 12.91 -12.86 18.04
CA HIS A 375 13.19 -12.36 19.39
C HIS A 375 13.99 -11.06 19.37
N PHE A 376 14.78 -10.82 18.33
CA PHE A 376 15.53 -9.60 18.16
C PHE A 376 14.68 -8.45 17.57
N LEU A 377 13.92 -8.70 16.50
CA LEU A 377 13.21 -7.65 15.75
C LEU A 377 11.84 -7.29 16.37
N VAL A 378 11.06 -8.27 16.79
CA VAL A 378 9.69 -8.06 17.25
C VAL A 378 9.58 -7.05 18.40
N PRO A 379 10.48 -7.07 19.44
CA PRO A 379 10.45 -6.04 20.48
C PRO A 379 10.71 -4.62 19.97
N THR A 380 11.29 -4.47 18.76
CA THR A 380 11.63 -3.16 18.19
C THR A 380 10.56 -2.58 17.28
N TYR A 381 9.50 -3.31 16.95
CA TYR A 381 8.42 -2.87 16.06
C TYR A 381 7.77 -1.54 16.47
N PHE A 382 7.67 -1.28 17.77
CA PHE A 382 7.12 -0.02 18.26
C PHE A 382 7.88 1.22 17.77
N THR A 383 9.18 1.07 17.43
CA THR A 383 10.00 2.18 16.94
C THR A 383 9.59 2.66 15.56
N TYR A 384 8.89 1.82 14.75
CA TYR A 384 8.41 2.19 13.43
C TYR A 384 7.10 2.99 13.45
N ILE A 385 6.31 2.89 14.52
CA ILE A 385 4.94 3.46 14.58
C ILE A 385 4.94 4.96 14.26
N ALA A 386 5.89 5.72 14.81
CA ALA A 386 5.96 7.16 14.60
C ALA A 386 6.22 7.51 13.12
N ILE A 387 7.01 6.71 12.41
CA ILE A 387 7.29 6.89 10.98
C ILE A 387 5.97 6.83 10.20
N GLU A 388 5.19 5.77 10.37
CA GLU A 388 3.97 5.56 9.58
C GLU A 388 2.88 6.57 9.92
N ILE A 389 2.59 6.77 11.21
CA ILE A 389 1.50 7.65 11.63
C ILE A 389 1.82 9.12 11.36
N LEU A 390 3.05 9.58 11.61
CA LEU A 390 3.41 10.97 11.33
C LEU A 390 3.60 11.24 9.84
N SER A 391 4.18 10.29 9.08
CA SER A 391 4.22 10.38 7.60
C SER A 391 2.82 10.45 7.00
N GLY A 392 1.89 9.56 7.44
CA GLY A 392 0.50 9.60 7.02
C GLY A 392 -0.20 10.92 7.38
N THR A 393 0.06 11.44 8.58
CA THR A 393 -0.45 12.73 9.05
C THR A 393 0.02 13.89 8.17
N LEU A 394 1.32 13.97 7.91
CA LEU A 394 1.93 15.02 7.08
C LEU A 394 1.43 14.94 5.63
N ARG A 395 1.33 13.73 5.07
CA ARG A 395 0.70 13.53 3.76
C ARG A 395 -0.76 14.02 3.76
N GLY A 396 -1.52 13.72 4.81
CA GLY A 396 -2.92 14.16 4.96
C GLY A 396 -3.11 15.67 4.90
N ILE A 397 -2.16 16.47 5.37
CA ILE A 397 -2.17 17.93 5.23
C ILE A 397 -1.56 18.44 3.91
N GLY A 398 -1.07 17.53 3.06
CA GLY A 398 -0.47 17.86 1.77
C GLY A 398 1.05 18.12 1.80
N ASP A 399 1.72 17.80 2.91
CA ASP A 399 3.18 17.83 3.01
C ASP A 399 3.73 16.42 2.81
N SER A 400 4.20 16.10 1.59
CA SER A 400 4.70 14.78 1.22
C SER A 400 6.19 14.75 0.94
N TRP A 401 6.80 15.89 0.57
CA TRP A 401 8.22 15.94 0.23
C TRP A 401 9.12 15.72 1.43
N ILE A 402 8.84 16.39 2.55
CA ILE A 402 9.66 16.25 3.77
C ILE A 402 9.56 14.84 4.36
N PRO A 403 8.35 14.24 4.53
CA PRO A 403 8.24 12.84 4.92
C PRO A 403 9.02 11.87 4.02
N MET A 404 8.97 12.06 2.70
CA MET A 404 9.73 11.23 1.77
C MET A 404 11.23 11.38 2.00
N ILE A 405 11.75 12.60 2.13
CA ILE A 405 13.18 12.85 2.35
C ILE A 405 13.63 12.23 3.68
N ILE A 406 12.87 12.42 4.77
CA ILE A 406 13.19 11.83 6.08
C ILE A 406 13.21 10.29 5.97
N CYS A 407 12.22 9.66 5.32
CA CYS A 407 12.22 8.22 5.11
C CYS A 407 13.38 7.75 4.23
N CYS A 408 13.65 8.43 3.11
CA CYS A 408 14.72 8.03 2.20
C CYS A 408 16.09 8.11 2.87
N LEU A 409 16.38 9.17 3.59
CA LEU A 409 17.65 9.33 4.30
C LEU A 409 17.74 8.40 5.51
N GLY A 410 16.70 8.37 6.35
CA GLY A 410 16.73 7.67 7.62
C GLY A 410 16.53 6.16 7.48
N VAL A 411 15.62 5.71 6.59
CA VAL A 411 15.40 4.25 6.41
C VAL A 411 16.27 3.70 5.30
N CYS A 412 16.31 4.32 4.10
CA CYS A 412 16.99 3.70 2.97
C CYS A 412 18.50 3.96 2.98
N VAL A 413 18.93 5.25 3.01
CA VAL A 413 20.36 5.58 2.93
C VAL A 413 21.12 5.07 4.16
N LEU A 414 20.63 5.33 5.37
CA LEU A 414 21.28 4.88 6.59
C LEU A 414 21.39 3.35 6.66
N ARG A 415 20.39 2.62 6.12
CA ARG A 415 20.42 1.15 6.03
C ARG A 415 21.48 0.68 5.06
N VAL A 416 21.58 1.30 3.88
CA VAL A 416 22.64 1.00 2.91
C VAL A 416 24.03 1.24 3.53
N VAL A 417 24.23 2.39 4.20
CA VAL A 417 25.49 2.68 4.90
C VAL A 417 25.80 1.61 5.95
N TRP A 418 24.81 1.23 6.78
CA TRP A 418 25.00 0.17 7.78
C TRP A 418 25.41 -1.15 7.16
N ILE A 419 24.72 -1.60 6.10
CA ILE A 419 25.02 -2.85 5.43
C ILE A 419 26.45 -2.84 4.84
N LEU A 420 26.85 -1.75 4.22
CA LEU A 420 28.18 -1.64 3.58
C LEU A 420 29.32 -1.47 4.58
N THR A 421 29.06 -0.99 5.80
CA THR A 421 30.10 -0.73 6.80
C THR A 421 30.16 -1.78 7.91
N ALA A 422 29.02 -2.16 8.48
CA ALA A 422 28.95 -3.04 9.64
C ALA A 422 28.95 -4.54 9.27
N VAL A 423 28.28 -4.93 8.18
CA VAL A 423 28.18 -6.34 7.78
C VAL A 423 29.55 -6.93 7.38
N PRO A 424 30.45 -6.21 6.65
CA PRO A 424 31.79 -6.73 6.39
C PRO A 424 32.64 -6.97 7.63
N LEU A 425 32.39 -6.22 8.71
CA LEU A 425 33.12 -6.37 9.99
C LEU A 425 32.62 -7.58 10.79
N LYS A 426 31.31 -7.86 10.73
CA LYS A 426 30.69 -9.00 11.39
C LYS A 426 29.55 -9.55 10.54
N ASN A 427 29.87 -10.57 9.76
CA ASN A 427 28.93 -11.22 8.84
C ASN A 427 28.01 -12.20 9.60
N ASP A 428 27.01 -11.67 10.28
CA ASP A 428 25.99 -12.43 11.04
C ASP A 428 24.59 -11.85 10.76
N ILE A 429 23.57 -12.70 10.80
CA ILE A 429 22.18 -12.31 10.55
C ILE A 429 21.73 -11.18 11.49
N ILE A 430 22.12 -11.22 12.75
CA ILE A 430 21.76 -10.16 13.72
C ILE A 430 22.37 -8.81 13.34
N THR A 431 23.59 -8.79 12.79
CA THR A 431 24.21 -7.56 12.30
C THR A 431 23.42 -6.96 11.12
N ILE A 432 22.95 -7.81 10.22
CA ILE A 432 22.12 -7.39 9.08
C ILE A 432 20.78 -6.82 9.59
N VAL A 433 20.07 -7.57 10.42
CA VAL A 433 18.73 -7.16 10.90
C VAL A 433 18.76 -6.02 11.90
N PHE A 434 19.90 -5.74 12.56
CA PHE A 434 20.08 -4.56 13.41
C PHE A 434 19.87 -3.25 12.63
N SER A 435 20.05 -3.27 11.32
CA SER A 435 19.74 -2.13 10.45
C SER A 435 18.29 -1.63 10.62
N TYR A 436 17.33 -2.51 10.93
CA TYR A 436 15.91 -2.15 11.11
C TYR A 436 15.68 -1.27 12.35
N PRO A 437 15.97 -1.73 13.59
CA PRO A 437 15.75 -0.90 14.78
C PRO A 437 16.59 0.38 14.77
N LEU A 438 17.82 0.35 14.24
CA LEU A 438 18.65 1.53 14.09
C LEU A 438 17.97 2.58 13.20
N THR A 439 17.60 2.19 11.97
CA THR A 439 17.00 3.12 11.02
C THR A 439 15.61 3.57 11.44
N TRP A 440 14.80 2.68 12.03
CA TRP A 440 13.48 3.04 12.54
C TRP A 440 13.55 4.03 13.69
N THR A 441 14.45 3.83 14.64
CA THR A 441 14.61 4.73 15.79
C THR A 441 15.07 6.13 15.35
N VAL A 442 16.12 6.20 14.53
CA VAL A 442 16.66 7.48 14.02
C VAL A 442 15.59 8.23 13.22
N THR A 443 14.90 7.51 12.32
CA THR A 443 13.87 8.11 11.47
C THR A 443 12.66 8.56 12.29
N SER A 444 12.23 7.78 13.29
CA SER A 444 11.13 8.16 14.19
C SER A 444 11.45 9.41 14.99
N ILE A 445 12.67 9.54 15.52
CA ILE A 445 13.11 10.75 16.20
C ILE A 445 13.04 11.95 15.24
N ALA A 446 13.55 11.79 14.01
CA ALA A 446 13.49 12.85 12.99
C ALA A 446 12.04 13.27 12.68
N PHE A 447 11.10 12.32 12.53
CA PHE A 447 9.68 12.61 12.36
C PHE A 447 9.06 13.33 13.54
N VAL A 448 9.34 12.90 14.78
CA VAL A 448 8.83 13.55 15.99
C VAL A 448 9.35 14.98 16.08
N VAL A 449 10.64 15.18 15.87
CA VAL A 449 11.27 16.51 15.86
C VAL A 449 10.63 17.39 14.77
N TYR A 450 10.52 16.88 13.55
CA TYR A 450 9.88 17.63 12.46
C TYR A 450 8.42 17.98 12.79
N TYR A 451 7.63 17.00 13.25
CA TYR A 451 6.23 17.22 13.61
C TYR A 451 6.05 18.27 14.70
N LEU A 452 6.86 18.22 15.75
CA LEU A 452 6.74 19.13 16.90
C LEU A 452 7.27 20.54 16.63
N PHE A 453 8.34 20.68 15.85
CA PHE A 453 9.06 21.96 15.73
C PHE A 453 8.89 22.65 14.38
N PHE A 454 8.71 21.90 13.29
CA PHE A 454 8.79 22.45 11.93
C PHE A 454 7.51 22.25 11.11
N SER A 455 6.60 21.34 11.51
CA SER A 455 5.42 21.05 10.71
C SER A 455 4.43 22.23 10.64
N ARG A 456 3.69 22.33 9.55
CA ARG A 456 2.61 23.32 9.37
C ARG A 456 1.53 23.23 10.43
N LEU A 457 1.30 22.07 11.02
CA LEU A 457 0.33 21.86 12.08
C LEU A 457 0.69 22.65 13.35
N LYS A 458 1.97 22.79 13.69
CA LYS A 458 2.42 23.60 14.84
C LYS A 458 2.32 25.09 14.58
N ILE A 459 2.61 25.56 13.37
CA ILE A 459 2.54 27.00 13.00
C ILE A 459 1.09 27.49 13.11
N VAL A 460 0.12 26.69 12.67
CA VAL A 460 -1.30 27.05 12.75
C VAL A 460 -1.82 27.04 14.21
N GLY A 461 -1.34 26.16 15.06
CA GLY A 461 -1.68 26.11 16.49
C GLY A 461 -1.10 27.24 17.33
N ARG A 462 -0.10 28.00 16.83
CA ARG A 462 0.48 29.17 17.51
C ARG A 462 -0.23 30.51 17.21
N LYS A 463 -1.11 30.55 16.22
CA LYS A 463 -1.84 31.76 15.81
C LYS A 463 -3.22 31.90 16.48
N ARG A 464 -3.47 31.14 17.59
CA ARG A 464 -4.66 31.33 18.42
C ARG A 464 -4.27 31.74 19.85
#